data_c811c07f856893bf471706fd2be51dcf
#
_entry.id   c811c07f856893bf471706fd2be51dcf
#
_cell.length_a   1.000
_cell.length_b   1.000
_cell.length_c   1.000
_cell.angle_alpha   90.00
_cell.angle_beta   90.00
_cell.angle_gamma   90.00
#
_symmetry.space_group_name_H-M   'P 1'
#
loop_
_entity.id
_entity.type
_entity.pdbx_description
1 polymer ?
#
loop_
_entity_poly.entity_id
_entity_poly.type
_entity_poly.pdbx_seq_one_letter_code
_entity_poly.pdbx_strand_id
1 'polypeptide(L)'
;MAWLSVFLLIAFTANAQNVTITGRVNKPNALVRLFVYDDLFNWKEAQSCQMQANEKGQFILEVNIDQILPARIYVDLENVDLYLSPNSTYDVEIFIPQQDEAVSYFDKEMPALRVRKANDKDIYRQLTYSEKIINGYLLNHFNQIYRGRQSRYIDSIRTTIAKTLPNIKSQYVKDYNEYKIAAIKNAIYSDGG
;
A
#
# COMPACT_ATOMS: atom_id res chain seq x y z
N MET A 1 12.55 -17.38 -61.44
CA MET A 1 12.08 -16.22 -60.68
C MET A 1 11.45 -16.72 -59.34
N ALA A 2 12.20 -16.64 -58.26
CA ALA A 2 11.77 -17.10 -56.95
C ALA A 2 11.22 -15.88 -56.16
N TRP A 3 9.96 -15.92 -55.84
CA TRP A 3 9.34 -14.90 -54.99
C TRP A 3 9.64 -15.22 -53.53
N LEU A 4 10.49 -14.42 -52.94
CA LEU A 4 10.81 -14.49 -51.51
C LEU A 4 9.70 -13.74 -50.76
N SER A 5 8.76 -14.47 -50.16
CA SER A 5 7.76 -13.91 -49.24
C SER A 5 8.42 -13.63 -47.89
N VAL A 6 8.76 -12.37 -47.66
CA VAL A 6 9.23 -11.90 -46.37
C VAL A 6 8.00 -11.79 -45.44
N PHE A 7 7.80 -12.78 -44.59
CA PHE A 7 6.85 -12.70 -43.48
C PHE A 7 7.45 -11.75 -42.43
N LEU A 8 6.95 -10.52 -42.38
CA LEU A 8 7.26 -9.57 -41.33
C LEU A 8 6.53 -10.05 -40.06
N LEU A 9 7.22 -10.79 -39.18
CA LEU A 9 6.74 -11.12 -37.85
C LEU A 9 6.72 -9.82 -37.01
N ILE A 10 5.58 -9.16 -36.97
CA ILE A 10 5.32 -8.09 -36.01
C ILE A 10 5.14 -8.79 -34.65
N ALA A 11 6.21 -8.86 -33.89
CA ALA A 11 6.14 -9.24 -32.48
C ALA A 11 5.37 -8.14 -31.76
N PHE A 12 4.07 -8.35 -31.53
CA PHE A 12 3.32 -7.60 -30.56
C PHE A 12 3.96 -7.94 -29.20
N THR A 13 4.77 -7.07 -28.66
CA THR A 13 5.12 -7.10 -27.24
C THR A 13 3.84 -6.77 -26.49
N ALA A 14 3.04 -7.79 -26.18
CA ALA A 14 2.01 -7.67 -25.19
C ALA A 14 2.74 -7.28 -23.90
N ASN A 15 2.56 -6.05 -23.42
CA ASN A 15 2.96 -5.68 -22.09
C ASN A 15 2.11 -6.53 -21.14
N ALA A 16 2.62 -7.71 -20.80
CA ALA A 16 1.98 -8.57 -19.83
C ALA A 16 1.95 -7.81 -18.51
N GLN A 17 0.76 -7.58 -18.01
CA GLN A 17 0.59 -6.98 -16.70
C GLN A 17 1.26 -7.89 -15.67
N ASN A 18 2.14 -7.30 -14.86
CA ASN A 18 3.00 -8.09 -13.98
C ASN A 18 2.46 -8.22 -12.55
N VAL A 19 1.38 -7.50 -12.22
CA VAL A 19 0.72 -7.59 -10.93
C VAL A 19 -0.77 -7.87 -11.14
N THR A 20 -1.26 -8.90 -10.48
CA THR A 20 -2.68 -9.28 -10.48
C THR A 20 -3.21 -9.25 -9.05
N ILE A 21 -4.32 -8.54 -8.85
CA ILE A 21 -5.03 -8.48 -7.57
C ILE A 21 -6.40 -9.11 -7.79
N THR A 22 -6.59 -10.30 -7.26
CA THR A 22 -7.92 -10.92 -7.18
C THR A 22 -8.52 -10.59 -5.81
N GLY A 23 -9.78 -10.24 -5.77
CA GLY A 23 -10.35 -9.85 -4.50
C GLY A 23 -11.84 -10.03 -4.40
N ARG A 24 -12.31 -9.84 -3.16
CA ARG A 24 -13.73 -9.77 -2.83
C ARG A 24 -14.00 -8.59 -1.92
N VAL A 25 -15.07 -7.88 -2.24
CA VAL A 25 -15.63 -6.83 -1.38
C VAL A 25 -17.03 -7.26 -0.92
N ASN A 26 -17.41 -6.87 0.29
CA ASN A 26 -18.75 -7.15 0.84
C ASN A 26 -19.86 -6.28 0.25
N LYS A 27 -19.59 -5.56 -0.84
CA LYS A 27 -20.52 -4.70 -1.57
C LYS A 27 -20.65 -5.19 -3.02
N PRO A 28 -21.74 -5.89 -3.39
CA PRO A 28 -21.98 -6.32 -4.77
C PRO A 28 -22.06 -5.14 -5.73
N ASN A 29 -21.60 -5.34 -6.96
CA ASN A 29 -21.65 -4.35 -8.04
C ASN A 29 -20.96 -3.00 -7.73
N ALA A 30 -20.08 -2.95 -6.73
CA ALA A 30 -19.30 -1.76 -6.42
C ALA A 30 -18.27 -1.46 -7.52
N LEU A 31 -18.01 -0.18 -7.79
CA LEU A 31 -16.91 0.24 -8.65
C LEU A 31 -15.59 0.13 -7.88
N VAL A 32 -14.71 -0.75 -8.35
CA VAL A 32 -13.38 -0.95 -7.75
C VAL A 32 -12.33 -0.31 -8.65
N ARG A 33 -11.53 0.60 -8.10
CA ARG A 33 -10.48 1.34 -8.82
C ARG A 33 -9.16 1.18 -8.10
N LEU A 34 -8.09 0.95 -8.86
CA LEU A 34 -6.73 0.90 -8.36
C LEU A 34 -5.99 2.17 -8.75
N PHE A 35 -5.38 2.79 -7.77
CA PHE A 35 -4.46 3.90 -7.93
C PHE A 35 -3.08 3.47 -7.44
N VAL A 36 -2.04 3.86 -8.16
CA VAL A 36 -0.65 3.74 -7.72
C VAL A 36 -0.07 5.12 -7.50
N TYR A 37 0.89 5.23 -6.61
CA TYR A 37 1.58 6.50 -6.37
C TYR A 37 2.78 6.61 -7.32
N ASP A 38 2.64 7.46 -8.35
CA ASP A 38 3.69 7.72 -9.35
C ASP A 38 4.84 8.54 -8.74
N ASP A 39 4.50 9.41 -7.78
CA ASP A 39 5.44 10.30 -7.12
C ASP A 39 5.26 10.23 -5.60
N LEU A 40 6.25 9.62 -4.94
CA LEU A 40 6.26 9.46 -3.49
C LEU A 40 6.51 10.77 -2.73
N PHE A 41 7.04 11.80 -3.40
CA PHE A 41 7.24 13.12 -2.80
C PHE A 41 5.95 13.93 -2.74
N ASN A 42 5.19 13.92 -3.84
CA ASN A 42 3.95 14.68 -3.95
C ASN A 42 2.71 13.85 -3.68
N TRP A 43 2.87 12.56 -3.40
CA TRP A 43 1.77 11.61 -3.19
C TRP A 43 0.74 11.66 -4.33
N LYS A 44 1.25 11.82 -5.57
CA LYS A 44 0.41 11.91 -6.73
C LYS A 44 -0.12 10.53 -7.09
N GLU A 45 -1.42 10.36 -6.93
CA GLU A 45 -2.14 9.17 -7.33
C GLU A 45 -2.40 9.18 -8.85
N ALA A 46 -2.07 8.09 -9.52
CA ALA A 46 -2.46 7.83 -10.90
C ALA A 46 -3.38 6.62 -10.95
N GLN A 47 -4.57 6.78 -11.52
CA GLN A 47 -5.50 5.67 -11.72
C GLN A 47 -4.90 4.70 -12.74
N SER A 48 -4.69 3.46 -12.31
CA SER A 48 -4.07 2.41 -13.14
C SER A 48 -5.10 1.53 -13.83
N CYS A 49 -6.13 1.11 -13.11
CA CYS A 49 -7.21 0.32 -13.66
C CYS A 49 -8.49 0.44 -12.83
N GLN A 50 -9.61 0.00 -13.42
CA GLN A 50 -10.89 -0.08 -12.73
C GLN A 50 -11.73 -1.23 -13.28
N MET A 51 -12.60 -1.75 -12.43
CA MET A 51 -13.66 -2.67 -12.84
C MET A 51 -14.85 -2.61 -11.90
N GLN A 52 -15.98 -3.11 -12.33
CA GLN A 52 -17.15 -3.32 -11.50
C GLN A 52 -17.07 -4.72 -10.87
N ALA A 53 -17.19 -4.82 -9.56
CA ALA A 53 -17.31 -6.10 -8.88
C ALA A 53 -18.60 -6.81 -9.36
N ASN A 54 -18.57 -8.14 -9.41
CA ASN A 54 -19.74 -8.90 -9.78
C ASN A 54 -20.79 -8.97 -8.64
N GLU A 55 -21.90 -9.68 -8.86
CA GLU A 55 -22.99 -9.88 -7.87
C GLU A 55 -22.51 -10.56 -6.57
N LYS A 56 -21.36 -11.24 -6.59
CA LYS A 56 -20.75 -11.87 -5.42
C LYS A 56 -19.67 -10.97 -4.79
N GLY A 57 -19.50 -9.74 -5.30
CA GLY A 57 -18.47 -8.79 -4.87
C GLY A 57 -17.06 -9.13 -5.34
N GLN A 58 -16.90 -10.04 -6.32
CA GLN A 58 -15.58 -10.45 -6.80
C GLN A 58 -15.06 -9.50 -7.86
N PHE A 59 -13.74 -9.24 -7.84
CA PHE A 59 -13.05 -8.38 -8.80
C PHE A 59 -11.65 -8.92 -9.13
N ILE A 60 -11.10 -8.46 -10.27
CA ILE A 60 -9.73 -8.71 -10.70
C ILE A 60 -9.16 -7.39 -11.21
N LEU A 61 -8.08 -6.90 -10.63
CA LEU A 61 -7.35 -5.72 -11.09
C LEU A 61 -5.96 -6.15 -11.57
N GLU A 62 -5.52 -5.57 -12.66
CA GLU A 62 -4.23 -5.88 -13.26
C GLU A 62 -3.50 -4.57 -13.55
N VAL A 63 -2.21 -4.53 -13.19
CA VAL A 63 -1.36 -3.35 -13.39
C VAL A 63 0.06 -3.77 -13.70
N ASN A 64 0.78 -2.92 -14.41
CA ASN A 64 2.20 -3.08 -14.65
C ASN A 64 3.00 -2.07 -13.86
N ILE A 65 3.90 -2.56 -13.01
CA ILE A 65 4.82 -1.75 -12.21
C ILE A 65 6.23 -2.35 -12.28
N ASP A 66 7.24 -1.51 -12.19
CA ASP A 66 8.65 -1.88 -12.27
C ASP A 66 9.36 -1.89 -10.91
N GLN A 67 8.74 -1.32 -9.89
CA GLN A 67 9.26 -1.25 -8.54
C GLN A 67 8.16 -1.46 -7.50
N ILE A 68 8.53 -1.61 -6.24
CA ILE A 68 7.57 -1.67 -5.13
C ILE A 68 6.95 -0.30 -4.96
N LEU A 69 5.61 -0.23 -5.07
CA LEU A 69 4.87 1.02 -4.94
C LEU A 69 3.75 0.88 -3.90
N PRO A 70 3.50 1.95 -3.12
CA PRO A 70 2.24 2.08 -2.41
C PRO A 70 1.11 2.24 -3.43
N ALA A 71 -0.03 1.66 -3.09
CA ALA A 71 -1.22 1.68 -3.93
C ALA A 71 -2.46 1.84 -3.06
N ARG A 72 -3.53 2.31 -3.67
CA ARG A 72 -4.83 2.51 -3.03
C ARG A 72 -5.93 1.89 -3.86
N ILE A 73 -6.75 1.06 -3.23
CA ILE A 73 -7.95 0.52 -3.85
C ILE A 73 -9.14 1.31 -3.33
N TYR A 74 -9.85 1.96 -4.25
CA TYR A 74 -11.15 2.57 -3.96
C TYR A 74 -12.26 1.58 -4.27
N VAL A 75 -13.20 1.49 -3.35
CA VAL A 75 -14.47 0.81 -3.53
C VAL A 75 -15.55 1.87 -3.42
N ASP A 76 -16.07 2.33 -4.54
CA ASP A 76 -16.88 3.54 -4.69
C ASP A 76 -16.13 4.77 -4.14
N LEU A 77 -16.50 5.25 -2.94
CA LEU A 77 -15.88 6.40 -2.26
C LEU A 77 -14.94 6.00 -1.11
N GLU A 78 -15.02 4.76 -0.65
CA GLU A 78 -14.18 4.24 0.42
C GLU A 78 -12.86 3.71 -0.12
N ASN A 79 -11.81 3.70 0.69
CA ASN A 79 -10.51 3.24 0.23
C ASN A 79 -9.73 2.43 1.26
N VAL A 80 -8.81 1.62 0.76
CA VAL A 80 -7.83 0.86 1.53
C VAL A 80 -6.47 0.94 0.88
N ASP A 81 -5.42 1.00 1.68
CA ASP A 81 -4.04 1.07 1.20
C ASP A 81 -3.38 -0.30 1.20
N LEU A 82 -2.50 -0.53 0.21
CA LEU A 82 -1.65 -1.70 0.15
C LEU A 82 -0.31 -1.36 -0.52
N TYR A 83 0.64 -2.31 -0.47
CA TYR A 83 1.91 -2.21 -1.20
C TYR A 83 1.93 -3.28 -2.28
N LEU A 84 2.31 -2.89 -3.49
CA LEU A 84 2.44 -3.77 -4.65
C LEU A 84 3.91 -4.01 -4.96
N SER A 85 4.25 -5.26 -5.25
CA SER A 85 5.57 -5.66 -5.73
C SER A 85 5.46 -6.15 -7.17
N PRO A 86 6.43 -5.87 -8.04
CA PRO A 86 6.46 -6.41 -9.40
C PRO A 86 6.37 -7.94 -9.43
N ASN A 87 5.74 -8.48 -10.45
CA ASN A 87 5.58 -9.92 -10.68
C ASN A 87 4.86 -10.66 -9.54
N SER A 88 3.92 -9.99 -8.88
CA SER A 88 3.21 -10.53 -7.72
C SER A 88 1.73 -10.74 -7.98
N THR A 89 1.15 -11.69 -7.23
CA THR A 89 -0.29 -11.97 -7.23
C THR A 89 -0.82 -11.82 -5.82
N TYR A 90 -1.90 -11.08 -5.68
CA TYR A 90 -2.55 -10.83 -4.40
C TYR A 90 -3.96 -11.43 -4.41
N ASP A 91 -4.36 -12.04 -3.29
CA ASP A 91 -5.75 -12.40 -3.01
C ASP A 91 -6.20 -11.60 -1.79
N VAL A 92 -7.19 -10.71 -1.98
CA VAL A 92 -7.58 -9.73 -0.97
C VAL A 92 -9.06 -9.82 -0.64
N GLU A 93 -9.39 -9.52 0.61
CA GLU A 93 -10.75 -9.23 1.05
C GLU A 93 -10.82 -7.80 1.53
N ILE A 94 -11.80 -7.06 1.02
CA ILE A 94 -12.07 -5.68 1.43
C ILE A 94 -13.43 -5.67 2.11
N PHE A 95 -13.44 -5.20 3.34
CA PHE A 95 -14.65 -5.00 4.13
C PHE A 95 -14.96 -3.51 4.21
N ILE A 96 -16.12 -3.13 3.69
CA ILE A 96 -16.68 -1.77 3.81
C ILE A 96 -17.75 -1.82 4.90
N PRO A 97 -17.56 -1.10 6.02
CA PRO A 97 -18.55 -1.05 7.07
C PRO A 97 -19.88 -0.46 6.55
N GLN A 98 -20.98 -1.06 6.92
CA GLN A 98 -22.30 -0.44 6.76
C GLN A 98 -22.46 0.57 7.89
N GLN A 99 -22.45 1.85 7.53
CA GLN A 99 -22.60 2.92 8.52
C GLN A 99 -24.01 3.45 8.47
N ASP A 100 -24.63 3.56 9.65
CA ASP A 100 -25.87 4.33 9.78
C ASP A 100 -25.52 5.82 9.68
N GLU A 101 -26.35 6.60 8.99
CA GLU A 101 -26.15 8.05 8.78
C GLU A 101 -26.06 8.84 10.09
N ALA A 102 -26.53 8.27 11.21
CA ALA A 102 -26.55 8.89 12.53
C ALA A 102 -25.22 8.76 13.32
N VAL A 103 -24.23 8.00 12.80
CA VAL A 103 -22.98 7.79 13.53
C VAL A 103 -22.06 9.02 13.37
N SER A 104 -21.52 9.50 14.50
CA SER A 104 -20.55 10.58 14.51
C SER A 104 -19.34 10.23 13.62
N TYR A 105 -18.79 11.24 12.92
CA TYR A 105 -17.60 11.06 12.08
C TYR A 105 -16.43 10.39 12.82
N PHE A 106 -16.30 10.64 14.13
CA PHE A 106 -15.23 10.06 14.96
C PHE A 106 -15.46 8.60 15.36
N ASP A 107 -16.71 8.13 15.26
CA ASP A 107 -17.10 6.76 15.60
C ASP A 107 -17.28 5.88 14.36
N LYS A 108 -16.97 6.42 13.17
CA LYS A 108 -17.05 5.66 11.92
C LYS A 108 -16.02 4.54 11.88
N GLU A 109 -16.48 3.34 11.64
CA GLU A 109 -15.58 2.23 11.32
C GLU A 109 -14.89 2.50 9.99
N MET A 110 -13.61 2.23 9.93
CA MET A 110 -12.81 2.40 8.71
C MET A 110 -12.86 1.13 7.86
N PRO A 111 -12.81 1.26 6.52
CA PRO A 111 -12.65 0.12 5.64
C PRO A 111 -11.43 -0.71 6.03
N ALA A 112 -11.54 -2.02 5.92
CA ALA A 112 -10.47 -2.94 6.28
C ALA A 112 -10.04 -3.79 5.09
N LEU A 113 -8.72 -3.93 4.90
CA LEU A 113 -8.09 -4.80 3.92
C LEU A 113 -7.47 -6.01 4.62
N ARG A 114 -7.82 -7.21 4.13
CA ARG A 114 -7.17 -8.45 4.50
C ARG A 114 -6.49 -9.07 3.28
N VAL A 115 -5.17 -9.14 3.27
CA VAL A 115 -4.43 -9.89 2.24
C VAL A 115 -4.39 -11.36 2.66
N ARG A 116 -5.07 -12.22 1.91
CA ARG A 116 -5.18 -13.66 2.16
C ARG A 116 -3.99 -14.42 1.59
N LYS A 117 -3.60 -14.05 0.36
CA LYS A 117 -2.48 -14.65 -0.34
C LYS A 117 -1.76 -13.60 -1.18
N ALA A 118 -0.43 -13.61 -1.13
CA ALA A 118 0.43 -12.79 -1.96
C ALA A 118 1.74 -13.53 -2.22
N ASN A 119 2.35 -13.33 -3.40
CA ASN A 119 3.66 -13.92 -3.73
C ASN A 119 4.75 -13.27 -2.89
N ASP A 120 4.63 -11.95 -2.64
CA ASP A 120 5.55 -11.17 -1.82
C ASP A 120 4.91 -10.79 -0.47
N LYS A 121 4.29 -11.77 0.16
CA LYS A 121 3.60 -11.60 1.44
C LYS A 121 4.50 -10.99 2.52
N ASP A 122 5.79 -11.26 2.46
CA ASP A 122 6.72 -10.80 3.48
C ASP A 122 6.92 -9.28 3.44
N ILE A 123 6.98 -8.66 2.25
CA ILE A 123 7.12 -7.20 2.13
C ILE A 123 5.89 -6.49 2.67
N TYR A 124 4.70 -6.87 2.22
CA TYR A 124 3.45 -6.30 2.71
C TYR A 124 3.34 -6.43 4.24
N ARG A 125 3.60 -7.63 4.75
CA ARG A 125 3.57 -7.91 6.18
C ARG A 125 4.61 -7.09 6.95
N GLN A 126 5.84 -7.03 6.47
CA GLN A 126 6.92 -6.28 7.13
C GLN A 126 6.63 -4.78 7.16
N LEU A 127 6.13 -4.19 6.06
CA LEU A 127 5.75 -2.78 6.01
C LEU A 127 4.59 -2.48 6.95
N THR A 128 3.51 -3.25 6.90
CA THR A 128 2.35 -3.07 7.78
C THR A 128 2.71 -3.19 9.26
N TYR A 129 3.57 -4.16 9.60
CA TYR A 129 4.06 -4.32 10.97
C TYR A 129 4.97 -3.16 11.39
N SER A 130 5.87 -2.70 10.51
CA SER A 130 6.72 -1.55 10.79
C SER A 130 5.90 -0.30 11.07
N GLU A 131 4.88 -0.02 10.25
CA GLU A 131 3.97 1.11 10.47
C GLU A 131 3.22 1.01 11.79
N LYS A 132 2.72 -0.18 12.12
CA LYS A 132 2.05 -0.42 13.40
C LYS A 132 2.98 -0.17 14.59
N ILE A 133 4.25 -0.59 14.49
CA ILE A 133 5.25 -0.37 15.54
C ILE A 133 5.55 1.12 15.67
N ILE A 134 5.80 1.82 14.54
CA ILE A 134 6.11 3.25 14.51
C ILE A 134 4.94 4.04 15.12
N ASN A 135 3.74 3.82 14.62
CA ASN A 135 2.55 4.55 15.08
C ASN A 135 2.24 4.27 16.56
N GLY A 136 2.31 3.00 16.99
CA GLY A 136 2.12 2.63 18.39
C GLY A 136 3.17 3.27 19.30
N TYR A 137 4.43 3.31 18.86
CA TYR A 137 5.50 3.95 19.62
C TYR A 137 5.28 5.47 19.74
N LEU A 138 4.90 6.13 18.64
CA LEU A 138 4.59 7.57 18.63
C LEU A 138 3.42 7.91 19.58
N LEU A 139 2.37 7.11 19.59
CA LEU A 139 1.24 7.30 20.48
C LEU A 139 1.64 7.13 21.95
N ASN A 140 2.39 6.10 22.29
CA ASN A 140 2.82 5.81 23.65
C ASN A 140 3.80 6.86 24.19
N HIS A 141 4.54 7.54 23.32
CA HIS A 141 5.53 8.55 23.71
C HIS A 141 5.19 9.95 23.18
N PHE A 142 3.90 10.20 22.91
CA PHE A 142 3.43 11.45 22.32
C PHE A 142 3.93 12.70 23.06
N ASN A 143 3.81 12.73 24.36
CA ASN A 143 4.21 13.91 25.16
C ASN A 143 5.74 14.15 25.11
N GLN A 144 6.54 13.08 25.17
CA GLN A 144 8.00 13.19 25.12
C GLN A 144 8.50 13.63 23.74
N ILE A 145 7.86 13.13 22.69
CA ILE A 145 8.26 13.39 21.30
C ILE A 145 7.75 14.76 20.85
N TYR A 146 6.45 15.01 20.92
CA TYR A 146 5.84 16.21 20.33
C TYR A 146 5.88 17.43 21.26
N ARG A 147 5.66 17.25 22.58
CA ARG A 147 5.70 18.35 23.55
C ARG A 147 7.08 18.55 24.13
N GLY A 148 7.75 17.47 24.49
CA GLY A 148 9.08 17.51 25.11
C GLY A 148 10.23 17.62 24.11
N ARG A 149 9.99 17.46 22.79
CA ARG A 149 10.99 17.49 21.71
C ARG A 149 12.23 16.65 22.00
N GLN A 150 12.06 15.47 22.62
CA GLN A 150 13.16 14.61 23.02
C GLN A 150 13.55 13.63 21.89
N SER A 151 14.60 13.96 21.11
CA SER A 151 15.04 13.18 19.95
C SER A 151 15.36 11.71 20.26
N ARG A 152 15.85 11.43 21.46
CA ARG A 152 16.18 10.06 21.91
C ARG A 152 15.03 9.08 21.76
N TYR A 153 13.77 9.53 21.90
CA TYR A 153 12.61 8.68 21.73
C TYR A 153 12.40 8.31 20.25
N ILE A 154 12.69 9.23 19.33
CA ILE A 154 12.62 8.94 17.90
C ILE A 154 13.72 7.96 17.50
N ASP A 155 14.94 8.16 17.99
CA ASP A 155 16.06 7.26 17.71
C ASP A 155 15.81 5.84 18.27
N SER A 156 15.04 5.73 19.37
CA SER A 156 14.66 4.44 19.96
C SER A 156 13.65 3.66 19.10
N ILE A 157 12.98 4.28 18.11
CA ILE A 157 12.08 3.57 17.18
C ILE A 157 12.87 2.50 16.41
N ARG A 158 14.08 2.79 15.95
CA ARG A 158 14.97 1.82 15.27
C ARG A 158 15.19 0.57 16.11
N THR A 159 15.53 0.77 17.37
CA THR A 159 15.76 -0.34 18.31
C THR A 159 14.49 -1.15 18.51
N THR A 160 13.34 -0.49 18.58
CA THR A 160 12.05 -1.15 18.75
C THR A 160 11.69 -1.99 17.53
N ILE A 161 11.88 -1.46 16.31
CA ILE A 161 11.68 -2.20 15.06
C ILE A 161 12.61 -3.41 15.01
N ALA A 162 13.91 -3.22 15.28
CA ALA A 162 14.90 -4.29 15.24
C ALA A 162 14.60 -5.43 16.23
N LYS A 163 14.07 -5.11 17.40
CA LYS A 163 13.65 -6.11 18.40
C LYS A 163 12.38 -6.87 17.98
N THR A 164 11.43 -6.17 17.36
CA THR A 164 10.11 -6.73 17.04
C THR A 164 10.13 -7.46 15.69
N LEU A 165 10.95 -6.99 14.75
CA LEU A 165 11.13 -7.55 13.40
C LEU A 165 12.61 -7.87 13.13
N PRO A 166 13.20 -8.84 13.82
CA PRO A 166 14.66 -9.07 13.73
C PRO A 166 15.13 -9.57 12.36
N ASN A 167 14.24 -10.07 11.51
CA ASN A 167 14.55 -10.73 10.25
C ASN A 167 14.05 -9.95 9.02
N ILE A 168 14.12 -8.62 9.03
CA ILE A 168 13.82 -7.82 7.83
C ILE A 168 14.85 -8.12 6.76
N LYS A 169 14.45 -8.83 5.70
CA LYS A 169 15.31 -9.21 4.58
C LYS A 169 15.31 -8.15 3.47
N SER A 170 14.17 -7.54 3.21
CA SER A 170 14.01 -6.58 2.14
C SER A 170 14.76 -5.27 2.44
N GLN A 171 15.63 -4.86 1.51
CA GLN A 171 16.29 -3.55 1.59
C GLN A 171 15.27 -2.42 1.52
N TYR A 172 14.26 -2.55 0.66
CA TYR A 172 13.16 -1.59 0.57
C TYR A 172 12.48 -1.30 1.92
N VAL A 173 12.19 -2.36 2.70
CA VAL A 173 11.56 -2.19 4.02
C VAL A 173 12.51 -1.48 5.00
N LYS A 174 13.82 -1.74 4.93
CA LYS A 174 14.81 -1.05 5.76
C LYS A 174 14.88 0.43 5.42
N ASP A 175 14.97 0.76 4.13
CA ASP A 175 15.05 2.13 3.64
C ASP A 175 13.75 2.90 3.95
N TYR A 176 12.59 2.24 3.78
CA TYR A 176 11.31 2.79 4.17
C TYR A 176 11.25 3.17 5.66
N ASN A 177 11.70 2.28 6.54
CA ASN A 177 11.73 2.55 7.98
C ASN A 177 12.64 3.73 8.33
N GLU A 178 13.83 3.79 7.73
CA GLU A 178 14.75 4.90 7.92
C GLU A 178 14.18 6.22 7.40
N TYR A 179 13.55 6.20 6.23
CA TYR A 179 12.88 7.38 5.67
C TYR A 179 11.75 7.87 6.58
N LYS A 180 10.88 6.97 7.05
CA LYS A 180 9.78 7.33 7.97
C LYS A 180 10.30 7.94 9.28
N ILE A 181 11.34 7.37 9.87
CA ILE A 181 11.96 7.89 11.09
C ILE A 181 12.58 9.28 10.85
N ALA A 182 13.27 9.45 9.72
CA ALA A 182 13.85 10.73 9.33
C ALA A 182 12.77 11.80 9.07
N ALA A 183 11.69 11.44 8.39
CA ALA A 183 10.56 12.33 8.14
C ALA A 183 9.88 12.80 9.43
N ILE A 184 9.65 11.88 10.38
CA ILE A 184 9.11 12.22 11.70
C ILE A 184 10.06 13.17 12.44
N LYS A 185 11.36 12.88 12.43
CA LYS A 185 12.37 13.73 13.07
C LYS A 185 12.37 15.13 12.46
N ASN A 186 12.35 15.22 11.15
CA ASN A 186 12.29 16.48 10.43
C ASN A 186 11.02 17.27 10.76
N ALA A 187 9.85 16.65 10.70
CA ALA A 187 8.58 17.31 11.00
C ALA A 187 8.50 17.89 12.43
N ILE A 188 9.21 17.29 13.41
CA ILE A 188 9.18 17.73 14.81
C ILE A 188 10.23 18.80 15.10
N TYR A 189 11.36 18.80 14.38
CA TYR A 189 12.51 19.64 14.70
C TYR A 189 12.81 20.73 13.64
N SER A 190 12.18 20.69 12.45
CA SER A 190 12.39 21.72 11.42
C SER A 190 11.71 23.06 11.72
N ASP A 191 10.72 23.10 12.64
CA ASP A 191 10.00 24.33 13.00
C ASP A 191 10.76 25.22 14.02
N GLY A 192 12.07 25.08 14.13
CA GLY A 192 12.91 25.77 15.11
C GLY A 192 14.00 26.65 14.52
N GLY A 193 13.84 27.07 13.23
CA GLY A 193 14.77 28.01 12.57
C GLY A 193 14.09 29.33 12.29
#